data_38e012c7ae9775b3f758b6b2c3aadeb0
#
_entry.id   38e012c7ae9775b3f758b6b2c3aadeb0
#
_cell.length_a   1.000
_cell.length_b   1.000
_cell.length_c   1.000
_cell.angle_alpha   90.00
_cell.angle_beta   90.00
_cell.angle_gamma   90.00
#
_symmetry.space_group_name_H-M   'P 1'
#
loop_
_entity.id
_entity.type
_entity.pdbx_description
1 polymer ?
#
loop_
_entity_poly.entity_id
_entity_poly.type
_entity_poly.pdbx_seq_one_letter_code
_entity_poly.pdbx_strand_id
1 'polypeptide(L)'
;MDRRKFLKISGLGVGGSIITGLGLSRFEDFGSKENYYLQGNYAPVKELIKETNLEVIGSIPKDLNGLLLRNGPNPMVEPNTKKHHWFTGEGMLHGVRLDSGNALWYKNTLVSGNDSTANTSVISHADKIYALVEAGGVPVEIDQDMNSLETKPFYGDSNAGFTAHPKLDASTGEMHAMCYDYANNFNNINYVVIGKDGNHKKTQEIEFPSKSMLHECAITENYMLVFDLAVTFSFYKLGRGYFPFSWNDDHQSRIGLLNRHNGSKEVQWFKIDPAYFFHTINAY
;
A
#
# COMPACT_ATOMS: atom_id res chain seq x y z
N MET A 1 5.59 -7.74 -14.20
CA MET A 1 6.49 -6.63 -14.64
C MET A 1 6.72 -5.70 -13.46
N ASP A 2 7.95 -5.48 -13.08
CA ASP A 2 8.32 -4.72 -11.88
C ASP A 2 7.78 -3.27 -11.91
N ARG A 3 7.26 -2.76 -10.78
CA ARG A 3 6.74 -1.39 -10.62
C ARG A 3 7.79 -0.34 -11.03
N ARG A 4 9.08 -0.60 -10.76
CA ARG A 4 10.19 0.24 -11.22
C ARG A 4 10.39 0.15 -12.73
N LYS A 5 10.23 -1.03 -13.33
CA LYS A 5 10.25 -1.21 -14.78
C LYS A 5 9.05 -0.54 -15.44
N PHE A 6 7.86 -0.67 -14.84
CA PHE A 6 6.65 -0.01 -15.31
C PHE A 6 6.77 1.52 -15.28
N LEU A 7 7.26 2.09 -14.19
CA LEU A 7 7.52 3.52 -14.08
C LEU A 7 8.69 4.00 -14.97
N LYS A 8 9.72 3.16 -15.22
CA LYS A 8 10.82 3.47 -16.16
C LYS A 8 10.40 3.37 -17.63
N ILE A 9 9.56 2.39 -17.98
CA ILE A 9 9.03 2.24 -19.35
C ILE A 9 8.10 3.40 -19.69
N SER A 10 7.30 3.90 -18.75
CA SER A 10 6.46 5.09 -18.97
C SER A 10 7.28 6.38 -19.16
N GLY A 11 8.53 6.41 -18.70
CA GLY A 11 9.43 7.56 -18.87
C GLY A 11 10.26 7.57 -20.15
N LEU A 12 10.35 6.44 -20.89
CA LEU A 12 11.27 6.28 -22.02
C LEU A 12 10.59 6.08 -23.40
N GLY A 13 9.27 6.04 -23.46
CA GLY A 13 8.59 5.63 -24.68
C GLY A 13 7.55 6.58 -25.23
N VAL A 14 7.83 7.86 -25.49
CA VAL A 14 7.11 8.64 -26.52
C VAL A 14 8.04 9.72 -27.09
N GLY A 15 8.90 9.31 -27.98
CA GLY A 15 9.50 10.19 -28.96
C GLY A 15 8.76 10.05 -30.29
N GLY A 16 8.01 11.06 -30.68
CA GLY A 16 7.61 11.27 -32.07
C GLY A 16 6.19 10.87 -32.46
N SER A 17 5.26 11.80 -32.34
CA SER A 17 4.31 12.13 -33.43
C SER A 17 3.63 13.46 -33.09
N ILE A 18 3.89 14.45 -33.92
CA ILE A 18 3.23 15.75 -33.91
C ILE A 18 1.80 15.55 -34.42
N ILE A 19 0.81 15.83 -33.58
CA ILE A 19 -0.55 16.13 -34.02
C ILE A 19 -0.84 17.57 -33.62
N THR A 20 -0.79 18.46 -34.59
CA THR A 20 -1.34 19.81 -34.51
C THR A 20 -2.84 19.73 -34.57
N GLY A 21 -3.50 20.14 -33.50
CA GLY A 21 -4.96 20.22 -33.41
C GLY A 21 -5.37 21.11 -32.24
N LEU A 22 -5.80 22.31 -32.55
CA LEU A 22 -6.30 23.36 -31.66
C LEU A 22 -7.34 22.87 -30.66
N GLY A 23 -7.02 23.05 -29.38
CA GLY A 23 -7.91 22.83 -28.24
C GLY A 23 -7.17 23.18 -26.96
N LEU A 24 -6.88 24.49 -26.76
CA LEU A 24 -6.35 24.98 -25.48
C LEU A 24 -7.46 24.95 -24.43
N SER A 25 -7.79 23.78 -23.90
CA SER A 25 -8.43 23.72 -22.60
C SER A 25 -7.37 24.09 -21.54
N ARG A 26 -7.69 25.02 -20.68
CA ARG A 26 -6.89 25.42 -19.52
C ARG A 26 -6.63 24.17 -18.68
N PHE A 27 -5.46 23.56 -18.86
CA PHE A 27 -4.94 22.63 -17.88
C PHE A 27 -4.44 23.48 -16.72
N GLU A 28 -5.17 23.45 -15.63
CA GLU A 28 -4.67 24.00 -14.36
C GLU A 28 -3.32 23.36 -14.08
N ASP A 29 -2.35 24.22 -13.88
CA ASP A 29 -0.97 23.85 -13.51
C ASP A 29 -1.05 23.28 -12.08
N PHE A 30 -1.17 21.97 -11.93
CA PHE A 30 -1.20 21.23 -10.65
C PHE A 30 0.17 21.25 -9.93
N GLY A 31 0.92 22.29 -10.10
CA GLY A 31 2.20 22.50 -9.47
C GLY A 31 2.30 23.89 -8.89
N SER A 32 1.88 24.09 -7.64
CA SER A 32 2.44 25.20 -6.85
C SER A 32 3.97 25.02 -6.80
N LYS A 33 4.71 26.11 -6.73
CA LYS A 33 6.18 26.07 -6.54
C LYS A 33 6.59 25.30 -5.27
N GLU A 34 5.63 25.03 -4.39
CA GLU A 34 5.78 24.36 -3.10
C GLU A 34 4.90 23.09 -3.10
N ASN A 35 5.56 21.93 -3.16
CA ASN A 35 4.87 20.65 -2.99
C ASN A 35 4.75 20.34 -1.49
N TYR A 36 3.53 20.36 -0.96
CA TYR A 36 3.25 20.08 0.45
C TYR A 36 3.70 18.69 0.89
N TYR A 37 3.77 17.72 -0.02
CA TYR A 37 4.26 16.37 0.26
C TYR A 37 5.80 16.27 0.40
N LEU A 38 6.50 17.41 0.39
CA LEU A 38 7.94 17.52 0.64
C LEU A 38 8.27 18.44 1.81
N GLN A 39 7.25 18.83 2.61
CA GLN A 39 7.39 19.83 3.68
C GLN A 39 6.78 19.33 4.99
N GLY A 40 7.18 19.97 6.09
CA GLY A 40 6.66 19.67 7.42
C GLY A 40 6.80 18.19 7.77
N ASN A 41 5.73 17.53 8.16
CA ASN A 41 5.72 16.11 8.51
C ASN A 41 5.95 15.15 7.31
N TYR A 42 5.87 15.65 6.09
CA TYR A 42 6.15 14.91 4.87
C TYR A 42 7.54 15.15 4.31
N ALA A 43 8.33 16.02 4.95
CA ALA A 43 9.70 16.28 4.50
C ALA A 43 10.53 14.99 4.51
N PRO A 44 11.25 14.69 3.41
CA PRO A 44 12.06 13.48 3.33
C PRO A 44 13.13 13.43 4.43
N VAL A 45 13.26 12.28 5.06
CA VAL A 45 14.34 11.96 5.98
C VAL A 45 15.57 11.58 5.14
N LYS A 46 16.68 12.31 5.30
CA LYS A 46 17.87 12.18 4.47
C LYS A 46 18.94 11.26 5.07
N GLU A 47 18.89 11.06 6.38
CA GLU A 47 19.92 10.33 7.11
C GLU A 47 19.36 9.05 7.73
N LEU A 48 20.11 7.97 7.62
CA LEU A 48 19.84 6.74 8.34
C LEU A 48 20.61 6.79 9.66
N ILE A 49 19.86 6.71 10.76
CA ILE A 49 20.42 6.85 12.11
C ILE A 49 20.04 5.64 12.99
N LYS A 50 20.88 5.39 13.99
CA LYS A 50 20.56 4.56 15.13
C LYS A 50 20.98 5.31 16.39
N GLU A 51 20.01 5.62 17.25
CA GLU A 51 20.24 6.34 18.50
C GLU A 51 19.90 5.42 19.69
N THR A 52 20.80 5.36 20.66
CA THR A 52 20.65 4.51 21.85
C THR A 52 20.49 5.31 23.14
N ASN A 53 20.66 6.63 23.07
CA ASN A 53 20.53 7.52 24.22
C ASN A 53 19.23 8.32 24.12
N LEU A 54 18.10 7.63 24.27
CA LEU A 54 16.79 8.22 24.11
C LEU A 54 16.31 8.89 25.39
N GLU A 55 15.89 10.17 25.29
CA GLU A 55 15.19 10.85 26.35
C GLU A 55 13.76 10.33 26.47
N VAL A 56 13.34 9.96 27.69
CA VAL A 56 11.97 9.55 27.99
C VAL A 56 11.30 10.58 28.88
N ILE A 57 10.23 11.20 28.40
CA ILE A 57 9.40 12.12 29.20
C ILE A 57 8.18 11.35 29.71
N GLY A 58 8.09 11.20 31.02
CA GLY A 58 7.06 10.35 31.66
C GLY A 58 7.58 8.96 31.98
N SER A 59 6.73 7.93 31.84
CA SER A 59 7.09 6.55 32.14
C SER A 59 6.55 5.60 31.07
N ILE A 60 7.36 4.62 30.70
CA ILE A 60 6.96 3.51 29.83
C ILE A 60 6.49 2.36 30.72
N PRO A 61 5.32 1.75 30.45
CA PRO A 61 4.86 0.56 31.20
C PRO A 61 5.90 -0.58 31.12
N LYS A 62 6.18 -1.22 32.26
CA LYS A 62 7.21 -2.26 32.35
C LYS A 62 6.85 -3.56 31.61
N ASP A 63 5.60 -3.81 31.35
CA ASP A 63 5.07 -4.94 30.61
C ASP A 63 5.06 -4.72 29.09
N LEU A 64 5.37 -3.50 28.65
CA LEU A 64 5.47 -3.17 27.22
C LEU A 64 6.87 -3.55 26.69
N ASN A 65 6.95 -4.72 26.08
CA ASN A 65 8.17 -5.26 25.48
C ASN A 65 7.94 -5.51 23.98
N GLY A 66 8.86 -5.07 23.14
CA GLY A 66 8.74 -5.28 21.69
C GLY A 66 9.36 -4.18 20.86
N LEU A 67 9.01 -4.21 19.60
CA LEU A 67 9.47 -3.25 18.59
C LEU A 67 8.26 -2.47 18.05
N LEU A 68 8.20 -1.18 18.39
CA LEU A 68 7.23 -0.26 17.78
C LEU A 68 7.75 0.14 16.40
N LEU A 69 7.00 -0.22 15.35
CA LEU A 69 7.38 0.06 13.96
C LEU A 69 6.36 0.96 13.26
N ARG A 70 6.88 1.81 12.39
CA ARG A 70 6.12 2.56 11.39
C ARG A 70 6.82 2.45 10.05
N ASN A 71 6.05 2.39 8.97
CA ASN A 71 6.53 2.39 7.60
C ASN A 71 5.89 3.54 6.82
N GLY A 72 6.64 4.12 5.91
CA GLY A 72 6.13 5.18 5.05
C GLY A 72 7.02 5.39 3.83
N PRO A 73 6.49 6.05 2.79
CA PRO A 73 7.28 6.41 1.62
C PRO A 73 8.27 7.53 1.97
N ASN A 74 9.53 7.36 1.58
CA ASN A 74 10.58 8.34 1.76
C ASN A 74 11.44 8.43 0.50
N PRO A 75 11.37 9.53 -0.27
CA PRO A 75 12.24 9.70 -1.43
C PRO A 75 13.69 9.98 -0.98
N MET A 76 14.61 9.08 -1.32
CA MET A 76 16.05 9.25 -1.04
C MET A 76 16.76 10.08 -2.11
N VAL A 77 16.17 10.16 -3.30
CA VAL A 77 16.61 11.02 -4.39
C VAL A 77 15.61 12.17 -4.51
N GLU A 78 16.12 13.38 -4.74
CA GLU A 78 15.26 14.57 -4.85
C GLU A 78 14.20 14.36 -5.95
N PRO A 79 12.91 14.37 -5.60
CA PRO A 79 11.85 14.07 -6.54
C PRO A 79 11.52 15.30 -7.39
N ASN A 80 10.85 15.07 -8.52
CA ASN A 80 10.26 16.15 -9.30
C ASN A 80 9.13 16.80 -8.48
N THR A 81 9.34 18.03 -8.02
CA THR A 81 8.42 18.76 -7.12
C THR A 81 7.02 18.96 -7.70
N LYS A 82 6.89 19.01 -9.04
CA LYS A 82 5.58 19.17 -9.72
C LYS A 82 4.77 17.88 -9.81
N LYS A 83 5.41 16.71 -9.63
CA LYS A 83 4.78 15.40 -9.87
C LYS A 83 4.81 14.49 -8.66
N HIS A 84 5.59 14.84 -7.64
CA HIS A 84 5.72 14.02 -6.46
C HIS A 84 4.40 13.95 -5.70
N HIS A 85 4.03 12.73 -5.34
CA HIS A 85 2.92 12.41 -4.45
C HIS A 85 3.48 11.67 -3.23
N TRP A 86 2.91 11.91 -2.05
CA TRP A 86 3.39 11.34 -0.79
C TRP A 86 3.37 9.80 -0.72
N PHE A 87 2.65 9.13 -1.62
CA PHE A 87 2.68 7.67 -1.76
C PHE A 87 3.89 7.16 -2.56
N THR A 88 4.71 8.06 -3.11
CA THR A 88 5.85 7.67 -3.93
C THR A 88 7.16 7.86 -3.17
N GLY A 89 8.05 6.90 -3.30
CA GLY A 89 9.34 6.86 -2.60
C GLY A 89 9.69 5.44 -2.17
N GLU A 90 10.89 5.27 -1.68
CA GLU A 90 11.32 4.03 -1.04
C GLU A 90 10.59 3.85 0.29
N GLY A 91 10.38 2.59 0.72
CA GLY A 91 9.89 2.32 2.06
C GLY A 91 10.95 2.69 3.10
N MET A 92 10.57 3.46 4.11
CA MET A 92 11.42 3.73 5.26
C MET A 92 10.72 3.29 6.53
N LEU A 93 11.35 2.37 7.24
CA LEU A 93 10.94 1.96 8.57
C LEU A 93 11.52 2.90 9.62
N HIS A 94 10.71 3.22 10.62
CA HIS A 94 11.11 3.86 11.85
C HIS A 94 10.75 2.94 13.01
N GLY A 95 11.71 2.60 13.86
CA GLY A 95 11.49 1.67 14.96
C GLY A 95 12.03 2.15 16.29
N VAL A 96 11.29 1.87 17.35
CA VAL A 96 11.75 2.02 18.74
C VAL A 96 11.67 0.67 19.43
N ARG A 97 12.79 0.18 19.93
CA ARG A 97 12.84 -1.02 20.77
C ARG A 97 12.53 -0.66 22.21
N LEU A 98 11.50 -1.31 22.74
CA LEU A 98 11.08 -1.16 24.13
C LEU A 98 11.36 -2.44 24.90
N ASP A 99 11.83 -2.31 26.14
CA ASP A 99 12.01 -3.44 27.05
C ASP A 99 11.95 -2.98 28.51
N SER A 100 11.12 -3.63 29.29
CA SER A 100 11.02 -3.50 30.77
C SER A 100 10.96 -2.03 31.24
N GLY A 101 10.19 -1.20 30.53
CA GLY A 101 10.00 0.22 30.86
C GLY A 101 11.10 1.14 30.31
N ASN A 102 11.96 0.66 29.42
CA ASN A 102 13.02 1.44 28.79
C ASN A 102 12.84 1.51 27.28
N ALA A 103 13.22 2.64 26.67
CA ALA A 103 13.42 2.77 25.24
C ALA A 103 14.91 2.52 24.95
N LEU A 104 15.23 1.35 24.37
CA LEU A 104 16.62 0.91 24.22
C LEU A 104 17.33 1.58 23.06
N TRP A 105 16.62 1.73 21.94
CA TRP A 105 17.15 2.40 20.76
C TRP A 105 16.01 2.85 19.83
N TYR A 106 16.31 3.88 19.05
CA TYR A 106 15.57 4.24 17.85
C TYR A 106 16.43 3.96 16.62
N LYS A 107 15.84 3.47 15.55
CA LYS A 107 16.51 3.29 14.26
C LYS A 107 15.54 3.64 13.13
N ASN A 108 16.05 4.26 12.08
CA ASN A 108 15.38 4.29 10.79
C ASN A 108 16.22 3.53 9.75
N THR A 109 15.56 2.90 8.80
CA THR A 109 16.23 2.16 7.73
C THR A 109 15.34 2.03 6.51
N LEU A 110 15.93 1.91 5.33
CA LEU A 110 15.19 1.66 4.10
C LEU A 110 14.75 0.20 4.02
N VAL A 111 13.54 0.00 3.52
CA VAL A 111 13.10 -1.31 3.11
C VAL A 111 13.77 -1.66 1.78
N SER A 112 14.62 -2.66 1.79
CA SER A 112 15.29 -3.18 0.60
C SER A 112 14.76 -4.58 0.28
N GLY A 113 14.40 -4.83 -0.96
CA GLY A 113 13.93 -6.14 -1.41
C GLY A 113 13.83 -6.16 -2.92
N ASN A 114 13.79 -7.35 -3.50
CA ASN A 114 13.75 -7.55 -4.95
C ASN A 114 12.61 -6.77 -5.59
N ASP A 115 12.91 -5.56 -6.08
CA ASP A 115 12.00 -4.70 -6.84
C ASP A 115 10.75 -4.19 -6.07
N SER A 116 10.67 -4.42 -4.75
CA SER A 116 9.56 -3.90 -3.94
C SER A 116 9.90 -2.58 -3.26
N THR A 117 9.02 -1.62 -3.35
CA THR A 117 9.13 -0.38 -2.58
C THR A 117 8.59 -0.53 -1.16
N ALA A 118 7.75 -1.53 -0.88
CA ALA A 118 7.10 -1.89 0.39
C ALA A 118 7.01 -0.71 1.39
N ASN A 119 6.33 0.36 0.99
CA ASN A 119 6.44 1.68 1.59
C ASN A 119 5.16 2.16 2.30
N THR A 120 4.19 1.28 2.55
CA THR A 120 2.87 1.76 2.99
C THR A 120 2.58 1.38 4.44
N SER A 121 2.73 0.12 4.82
CA SER A 121 2.44 -0.33 6.17
C SER A 121 3.45 -1.36 6.66
N VAL A 122 3.36 -1.72 7.93
CA VAL A 122 4.11 -2.82 8.53
C VAL A 122 3.17 -3.62 9.43
N ILE A 123 3.22 -4.94 9.33
CA ILE A 123 2.39 -5.85 10.12
C ILE A 123 3.21 -6.99 10.71
N SER A 124 2.64 -7.64 11.73
CA SER A 124 3.15 -8.92 12.25
C SER A 124 2.14 -10.02 11.93
N HIS A 125 2.63 -11.16 11.40
CA HIS A 125 1.83 -12.35 11.16
C HIS A 125 2.71 -13.60 11.20
N ALA A 126 2.23 -14.67 11.84
CA ALA A 126 2.96 -15.95 11.95
C ALA A 126 4.41 -15.76 12.48
N ASP A 127 4.57 -15.00 13.57
CA ASP A 127 5.83 -14.67 14.23
C ASP A 127 6.88 -13.93 13.36
N LYS A 128 6.44 -13.35 12.25
CA LYS A 128 7.25 -12.57 11.33
C LYS A 128 6.72 -11.14 11.19
N ILE A 129 7.60 -10.26 10.75
CA ILE A 129 7.29 -8.85 10.47
C ILE A 129 7.38 -8.64 8.96
N TYR A 130 6.42 -7.92 8.38
CA TYR A 130 6.38 -7.64 6.95
C TYR A 130 6.11 -6.16 6.69
N ALA A 131 6.97 -5.55 5.89
CA ALA A 131 6.66 -4.27 5.25
C ALA A 131 5.82 -4.53 4.00
N LEU A 132 4.74 -3.76 3.83
CA LEU A 132 3.74 -3.96 2.80
C LEU A 132 3.62 -2.77 1.87
N VAL A 133 3.11 -3.03 0.69
CA VAL A 133 2.67 -2.04 -0.30
C VAL A 133 1.52 -2.63 -1.13
N GLU A 134 0.69 -1.79 -1.67
CA GLU A 134 -0.40 -2.17 -2.56
C GLU A 134 -0.05 -2.05 -4.05
N ALA A 135 -1.00 -2.33 -4.93
CA ALA A 135 -0.92 -2.12 -6.38
C ALA A 135 0.24 -2.89 -7.05
N GLY A 136 0.33 -4.18 -6.78
CA GLY A 136 1.28 -5.11 -7.41
C GLY A 136 2.62 -5.24 -6.70
N GLY A 137 2.81 -4.58 -5.57
CA GLY A 137 4.00 -4.77 -4.74
C GLY A 137 3.99 -6.08 -3.98
N VAL A 138 5.18 -6.52 -3.59
CA VAL A 138 5.40 -7.77 -2.82
C VAL A 138 5.78 -7.41 -1.40
N PRO A 139 5.29 -8.13 -0.39
CA PRO A 139 5.73 -7.97 0.99
C PRO A 139 7.23 -8.22 1.15
N VAL A 140 7.86 -7.46 2.04
CA VAL A 140 9.25 -7.65 2.43
C VAL A 140 9.30 -8.08 3.90
N GLU A 141 9.88 -9.24 4.17
CA GLU A 141 10.08 -9.73 5.54
C GLU A 141 11.18 -8.90 6.22
N ILE A 142 10.96 -8.53 7.47
CA ILE A 142 11.82 -7.67 8.29
C ILE A 142 12.19 -8.44 9.55
N ASP A 143 13.47 -8.44 9.95
CA ASP A 143 13.90 -9.02 11.21
C ASP A 143 13.71 -8.08 12.41
N GLN A 144 14.03 -8.59 13.62
CA GLN A 144 13.90 -7.83 14.86
C GLN A 144 14.91 -6.66 14.97
N ASP A 145 15.94 -6.64 14.14
CA ASP A 145 16.92 -5.54 14.03
C ASP A 145 16.57 -4.57 12.87
N MET A 146 15.39 -4.73 12.27
CA MET A 146 14.88 -3.95 11.15
C MET A 146 15.71 -4.11 9.86
N ASN A 147 16.32 -5.25 9.64
CA ASN A 147 16.96 -5.58 8.37
C ASN A 147 15.93 -6.23 7.45
N SER A 148 15.93 -5.86 6.18
CA SER A 148 15.12 -6.53 5.17
C SER A 148 15.72 -7.90 4.85
N LEU A 149 14.86 -8.91 4.84
CA LEU A 149 15.19 -10.26 4.45
C LEU A 149 14.78 -10.53 3.00
N GLU A 150 15.01 -11.74 2.53
CA GLU A 150 14.58 -12.16 1.20
C GLU A 150 13.05 -12.01 1.06
N THR A 151 12.61 -11.39 -0.03
CA THR A 151 11.18 -11.24 -0.32
C THR A 151 10.55 -12.59 -0.61
N LYS A 152 9.58 -12.98 0.20
CA LYS A 152 8.79 -14.19 0.00
C LYS A 152 7.33 -13.83 -0.13
N PRO A 153 6.72 -14.03 -1.30
CA PRO A 153 5.29 -13.84 -1.43
C PRO A 153 4.54 -14.84 -0.53
N PHE A 154 3.51 -14.41 0.15
CA PHE A 154 2.67 -15.26 0.97
C PHE A 154 1.88 -16.32 0.15
N TYR A 155 1.79 -16.18 -1.15
CA TYR A 155 0.88 -16.93 -2.01
C TYR A 155 1.61 -17.66 -3.15
N GLY A 156 2.80 -18.19 -2.87
CA GLY A 156 3.52 -19.05 -3.83
C GLY A 156 3.83 -18.34 -5.15
N ASP A 157 3.56 -18.98 -6.27
CA ASP A 157 3.87 -18.48 -7.63
C ASP A 157 2.87 -17.42 -8.16
N SER A 158 1.94 -16.94 -7.35
CA SER A 158 0.98 -15.92 -7.77
C SER A 158 1.65 -14.54 -7.91
N ASN A 159 1.64 -13.98 -9.12
CA ASN A 159 2.15 -12.63 -9.41
C ASN A 159 1.10 -11.53 -9.12
N ALA A 160 0.13 -11.79 -8.26
CA ALA A 160 -1.01 -10.89 -8.06
C ALA A 160 -0.70 -9.62 -7.24
N GLY A 161 0.55 -9.43 -6.79
CA GLY A 161 0.88 -8.39 -5.83
C GLY A 161 0.24 -8.66 -4.46
N PHE A 162 0.32 -7.71 -3.54
CA PHE A 162 -0.34 -7.82 -2.24
C PHE A 162 -1.06 -6.52 -1.90
N THR A 163 -1.74 -6.47 -0.75
CA THR A 163 -2.35 -5.25 -0.22
C THR A 163 -1.48 -4.63 0.87
N ALA A 164 -1.65 -3.34 1.10
CA ALA A 164 -1.03 -2.66 2.24
C ALA A 164 -1.82 -2.85 3.55
N HIS A 165 -3.11 -3.21 3.48
CA HIS A 165 -4.01 -3.25 4.64
C HIS A 165 -4.81 -4.55 4.73
N PRO A 166 -4.13 -5.72 4.88
CA PRO A 166 -4.83 -6.97 5.14
C PRO A 166 -5.53 -6.94 6.50
N LYS A 167 -6.51 -7.78 6.68
CA LYS A 167 -7.27 -7.91 7.93
C LYS A 167 -6.96 -9.24 8.60
N LEU A 168 -6.64 -9.18 9.89
CA LEU A 168 -6.45 -10.36 10.71
C LEU A 168 -7.78 -10.77 11.34
N ASP A 169 -8.21 -11.99 11.07
CA ASP A 169 -9.35 -12.59 11.74
C ASP A 169 -8.90 -13.15 13.09
N ALA A 170 -9.30 -12.47 14.17
CA ALA A 170 -8.88 -12.86 15.51
C ALA A 170 -9.43 -14.24 15.94
N SER A 171 -10.52 -14.72 15.33
CA SER A 171 -11.13 -16.02 15.67
C SER A 171 -10.37 -17.19 15.04
N THR A 172 -9.81 -17.02 13.85
CA THR A 172 -9.10 -18.08 13.09
C THR A 172 -7.59 -17.89 13.07
N GLY A 173 -7.11 -16.68 13.32
CA GLY A 173 -5.72 -16.27 13.12
C GLY A 173 -5.34 -16.12 11.64
N GLU A 174 -6.30 -16.20 10.73
CA GLU A 174 -6.07 -16.02 9.30
C GLU A 174 -5.94 -14.56 8.92
N MET A 175 -5.09 -14.28 7.94
CA MET A 175 -4.95 -12.95 7.34
C MET A 175 -5.66 -12.92 6.00
N HIS A 176 -6.55 -11.95 5.83
CA HIS A 176 -7.39 -11.76 4.66
C HIS A 176 -6.99 -10.49 3.92
N ALA A 177 -6.80 -10.59 2.62
CA ALA A 177 -6.28 -9.52 1.79
C ALA A 177 -7.11 -9.35 0.51
N MET A 178 -7.44 -8.10 0.15
CA MET A 178 -7.97 -7.76 -1.16
C MET A 178 -6.85 -7.11 -1.96
N CYS A 179 -6.35 -7.81 -2.97
CA CYS A 179 -5.17 -7.45 -3.73
C CYS A 179 -5.55 -6.99 -5.13
N TYR A 180 -4.88 -5.97 -5.64
CA TYR A 180 -5.02 -5.51 -7.00
C TYR A 180 -3.66 -5.20 -7.63
N ASP A 181 -3.56 -5.41 -8.94
CA ASP A 181 -2.40 -5.06 -9.75
C ASP A 181 -2.85 -4.72 -11.17
N TYR A 182 -3.30 -3.50 -11.37
CA TYR A 182 -3.83 -3.08 -12.67
C TYR A 182 -2.77 -3.00 -13.77
N ALA A 183 -1.48 -3.14 -13.45
CA ALA A 183 -0.42 -3.24 -14.45
C ALA A 183 -0.36 -4.64 -15.08
N ASN A 184 -0.63 -5.68 -14.31
CA ASN A 184 -0.53 -7.08 -14.75
C ASN A 184 -1.90 -7.75 -14.89
N ASN A 185 -2.89 -7.36 -14.09
CA ASN A 185 -4.25 -7.91 -14.10
C ASN A 185 -5.29 -6.79 -14.09
N PHE A 186 -5.57 -6.23 -15.27
CA PHE A 186 -6.27 -4.98 -15.42
C PHE A 186 -7.77 -5.05 -15.07
N ASN A 187 -8.42 -6.19 -15.22
CA ASN A 187 -9.86 -6.35 -15.01
C ASN A 187 -10.23 -7.16 -13.78
N ASN A 188 -9.25 -7.63 -13.02
CA ASN A 188 -9.49 -8.51 -11.90
C ASN A 188 -8.76 -8.03 -10.65
N ILE A 189 -9.29 -8.45 -9.51
CA ILE A 189 -8.69 -8.34 -8.18
C ILE A 189 -8.63 -9.74 -7.56
N ASN A 190 -7.83 -9.90 -6.53
CA ASN A 190 -7.66 -11.17 -5.87
C ASN A 190 -8.02 -11.09 -4.38
N TYR A 191 -8.91 -11.95 -3.95
CA TYR A 191 -9.11 -12.24 -2.54
C TYR A 191 -8.13 -13.34 -2.11
N VAL A 192 -7.21 -12.99 -1.23
CA VAL A 192 -6.14 -13.88 -0.75
C VAL A 192 -6.34 -14.17 0.74
N VAL A 193 -6.15 -15.43 1.13
CA VAL A 193 -6.17 -15.86 2.54
C VAL A 193 -4.86 -16.54 2.86
N ILE A 194 -4.22 -16.07 3.91
CA ILE A 194 -3.01 -16.63 4.50
C ILE A 194 -3.36 -17.25 5.84
N GLY A 195 -2.93 -18.48 6.06
CA GLY A 195 -3.17 -19.20 7.31
C GLY A 195 -2.44 -18.58 8.50
N LYS A 196 -2.88 -18.93 9.70
CA LYS A 196 -2.23 -18.52 10.96
C LYS A 196 -0.75 -18.93 11.05
N ASP A 197 -0.34 -19.89 10.26
CA ASP A 197 1.02 -20.41 10.13
C ASP A 197 1.86 -19.67 9.07
N GLY A 198 1.30 -18.63 8.45
CA GLY A 198 1.94 -17.86 7.38
C GLY A 198 1.89 -18.51 6.01
N ASN A 199 1.26 -19.68 5.87
CA ASN A 199 1.14 -20.37 4.59
C ASN A 199 -0.06 -19.89 3.78
N HIS A 200 0.09 -19.87 2.47
CA HIS A 200 -1.01 -19.58 1.56
C HIS A 200 -2.11 -20.65 1.67
N LYS A 201 -3.36 -20.20 1.81
CA LYS A 201 -4.54 -21.06 1.86
C LYS A 201 -5.43 -20.93 0.62
N LYS A 202 -5.61 -19.71 0.12
CA LYS A 202 -6.57 -19.43 -0.94
C LYS A 202 -6.18 -18.20 -1.74
N THR A 203 -6.30 -18.26 -3.06
CA THR A 203 -6.43 -17.10 -3.94
C THR A 203 -7.69 -17.25 -4.77
N GLN A 204 -8.53 -16.23 -4.77
CA GLN A 204 -9.78 -16.22 -5.53
C GLN A 204 -9.82 -14.97 -6.38
N GLU A 205 -9.73 -15.14 -7.70
CA GLU A 205 -9.84 -14.05 -8.66
C GLU A 205 -11.31 -13.62 -8.82
N ILE A 206 -11.53 -12.31 -8.87
CA ILE A 206 -12.83 -11.66 -8.94
C ILE A 206 -12.76 -10.63 -10.08
N GLU A 207 -13.74 -10.67 -10.96
CA GLU A 207 -13.88 -9.67 -12.02
C GLU A 207 -14.17 -8.28 -11.43
N PHE A 208 -13.34 -7.30 -11.78
CA PHE A 208 -13.42 -5.95 -11.24
C PHE A 208 -13.03 -4.90 -12.29
N PRO A 209 -13.92 -4.55 -13.21
CA PRO A 209 -13.62 -3.62 -14.30
C PRO A 209 -13.52 -2.16 -13.88
N SER A 210 -13.95 -1.82 -12.67
CA SER A 210 -14.06 -0.44 -12.18
C SER A 210 -12.74 0.29 -11.99
N LYS A 211 -11.67 -0.46 -11.67
CA LYS A 211 -10.30 0.08 -11.45
C LYS A 211 -10.21 1.17 -10.38
N SER A 212 -11.08 1.11 -9.38
CA SER A 212 -10.97 1.99 -8.22
C SER A 212 -9.73 1.64 -7.39
N MET A 213 -9.24 2.60 -6.62
CA MET A 213 -8.12 2.40 -5.69
C MET A 213 -8.61 1.59 -4.50
N LEU A 214 -8.27 0.31 -4.46
CA LEU A 214 -8.64 -0.62 -3.38
C LEU A 214 -7.63 -0.55 -2.24
N HIS A 215 -7.52 0.61 -1.61
CA HIS A 215 -6.57 0.82 -0.52
C HIS A 215 -6.95 0.02 0.73
N GLU A 216 -8.24 -0.19 0.95
CA GLU A 216 -8.78 -0.82 2.13
C GLU A 216 -9.73 -1.97 1.79
N CYS A 217 -9.85 -2.92 2.71
CA CYS A 217 -10.90 -3.92 2.77
C CYS A 217 -11.38 -4.09 4.21
N ALA A 218 -12.46 -4.81 4.42
CA ALA A 218 -12.91 -5.16 5.75
C ALA A 218 -13.45 -6.59 5.77
N ILE A 219 -13.48 -7.22 6.93
CA ILE A 219 -14.07 -8.55 7.10
C ILE A 219 -15.11 -8.53 8.20
N THR A 220 -16.18 -9.27 7.99
CA THR A 220 -17.11 -9.71 9.03
C THR A 220 -16.94 -11.21 9.24
N GLU A 221 -17.71 -11.82 10.10
CA GLU A 221 -17.72 -13.27 10.26
C GLU A 221 -17.92 -13.98 8.91
N ASN A 222 -18.83 -13.50 8.07
CA ASN A 222 -19.26 -14.20 6.87
C ASN A 222 -18.79 -13.58 5.55
N TYR A 223 -18.35 -12.30 5.56
CA TYR A 223 -18.09 -11.57 4.33
C TYR A 223 -16.73 -10.87 4.34
N MET A 224 -16.10 -10.84 3.16
CA MET A 224 -15.09 -9.87 2.78
C MET A 224 -15.79 -8.69 2.10
N LEU A 225 -15.53 -7.47 2.57
CA LEU A 225 -16.05 -6.24 2.00
C LEU A 225 -15.07 -5.68 0.98
N VAL A 226 -15.58 -5.36 -0.20
CA VAL A 226 -14.84 -4.76 -1.32
C VAL A 226 -15.36 -3.34 -1.52
N PHE A 227 -14.47 -2.36 -1.42
CA PHE A 227 -14.83 -0.95 -1.52
C PHE A 227 -14.52 -0.40 -2.92
N ASP A 228 -15.52 -0.33 -3.78
CA ASP A 228 -15.42 0.24 -5.12
C ASP A 228 -15.84 1.72 -5.08
N LEU A 229 -14.87 2.59 -4.79
CA LEU A 229 -15.10 3.98 -4.45
C LEU A 229 -14.65 4.94 -5.57
N ALA A 230 -14.98 6.24 -5.42
CA ALA A 230 -14.86 7.25 -6.46
C ALA A 230 -13.42 7.68 -6.84
N VAL A 231 -12.38 7.09 -6.27
CA VAL A 231 -11.00 7.31 -6.70
C VAL A 231 -10.58 6.20 -7.66
N THR A 232 -10.39 6.53 -8.94
CA THR A 232 -10.15 5.56 -9.99
C THR A 232 -8.81 5.75 -10.70
N PHE A 233 -8.31 4.69 -11.33
CA PHE A 233 -7.04 4.66 -12.04
C PHE A 233 -7.12 5.41 -13.38
N SER A 234 -6.06 6.16 -13.70
CA SER A 234 -5.94 6.93 -14.94
C SER A 234 -4.62 6.64 -15.67
N PHE A 235 -4.71 5.99 -16.83
CA PHE A 235 -3.56 5.80 -17.72
C PHE A 235 -2.95 7.12 -18.20
N TYR A 236 -3.77 8.14 -18.40
CA TYR A 236 -3.31 9.46 -18.80
C TYR A 236 -2.35 10.07 -17.76
N LYS A 237 -2.72 10.00 -16.48
CA LYS A 237 -1.85 10.48 -15.38
C LYS A 237 -0.59 9.66 -15.27
N LEU A 238 -0.71 8.33 -15.33
CA LEU A 238 0.42 7.42 -15.29
C LEU A 238 1.41 7.70 -16.40
N GLY A 239 0.96 7.81 -17.66
CA GLY A 239 1.80 8.08 -18.82
C GLY A 239 2.54 9.42 -18.75
N ARG A 240 2.07 10.35 -17.94
CA ARG A 240 2.73 11.63 -17.67
C ARG A 240 3.59 11.64 -16.42
N GLY A 241 3.66 10.52 -15.70
CA GLY A 241 4.46 10.36 -14.48
C GLY A 241 3.84 11.01 -13.25
N TYR A 242 2.53 11.24 -13.24
CA TYR A 242 1.77 11.62 -12.05
C TYR A 242 1.27 10.39 -11.30
N PHE A 243 0.87 10.57 -10.05
CA PHE A 243 0.16 9.54 -9.30
C PHE A 243 -1.13 9.15 -10.05
N PRO A 244 -1.34 7.85 -10.35
CA PRO A 244 -2.32 7.45 -11.35
C PRO A 244 -3.77 7.41 -10.88
N PHE A 245 -4.04 7.73 -9.62
CA PHE A 245 -5.39 7.73 -9.07
C PHE A 245 -5.91 9.14 -8.84
N SER A 246 -7.21 9.33 -9.04
CA SER A 246 -7.89 10.58 -8.75
C SER A 246 -9.38 10.38 -8.61
N TRP A 247 -10.03 11.35 -7.98
CA TRP A 247 -11.47 11.42 -7.92
C TRP A 247 -12.10 11.40 -9.32
N ASN A 248 -13.18 10.64 -9.45
CA ASN A 248 -13.95 10.47 -10.69
C ASN A 248 -15.44 10.66 -10.36
N ASP A 249 -16.00 11.79 -10.77
CA ASP A 249 -17.41 12.15 -10.52
C ASP A 249 -18.41 11.22 -11.23
N ASP A 250 -17.98 10.58 -12.32
CA ASP A 250 -18.83 9.66 -13.10
C ASP A 250 -18.84 8.25 -12.54
N HIS A 251 -18.03 7.95 -11.51
CA HIS A 251 -17.93 6.63 -10.93
C HIS A 251 -19.04 6.37 -9.90
N GLN A 252 -19.85 5.34 -10.12
CA GLN A 252 -20.84 4.90 -9.13
C GLN A 252 -20.16 4.15 -7.99
N SER A 253 -20.00 4.82 -6.85
CA SER A 253 -19.48 4.17 -5.65
C SER A 253 -20.41 3.06 -5.15
N ARG A 254 -19.83 1.95 -4.70
CA ARG A 254 -20.56 0.79 -4.20
C ARG A 254 -19.71 -0.02 -3.21
N ILE A 255 -20.37 -0.76 -2.35
CA ILE A 255 -19.75 -1.73 -1.43
C ILE A 255 -20.17 -3.13 -1.87
N GLY A 256 -19.19 -4.01 -2.02
CA GLY A 256 -19.38 -5.40 -2.37
C GLY A 256 -19.26 -6.33 -1.15
N LEU A 257 -20.15 -7.31 -1.07
CA LEU A 257 -20.08 -8.41 -0.10
C LEU A 257 -19.70 -9.69 -0.83
N LEU A 258 -18.52 -10.22 -0.54
CA LEU A 258 -18.06 -11.52 -1.01
C LEU A 258 -18.12 -12.53 0.13
N ASN A 259 -18.85 -13.62 -0.04
CA ASN A 259 -18.93 -14.66 0.98
C ASN A 259 -17.56 -15.36 1.16
N ARG A 260 -17.07 -15.43 2.41
CA ARG A 260 -15.74 -15.98 2.74
C ARG A 260 -15.69 -17.51 2.69
N HIS A 261 -16.82 -18.20 2.86
CA HIS A 261 -16.89 -19.62 3.18
C HIS A 261 -17.35 -20.52 2.01
N ASN A 262 -18.22 -20.01 1.14
CA ASN A 262 -18.87 -20.86 0.12
C ASN A 262 -18.09 -20.99 -1.20
N GLY A 263 -16.93 -20.31 -1.33
CA GLY A 263 -16.11 -20.34 -2.55
C GLY A 263 -16.70 -19.57 -3.75
N SER A 264 -17.85 -18.91 -3.60
CA SER A 264 -18.46 -18.10 -4.65
C SER A 264 -17.54 -16.94 -5.02
N LYS A 265 -17.43 -16.68 -6.33
CA LYS A 265 -16.75 -15.50 -6.89
C LYS A 265 -17.71 -14.34 -7.10
N GLU A 266 -18.98 -14.52 -6.83
CA GLU A 266 -20.01 -13.51 -6.99
C GLU A 266 -19.97 -12.52 -5.83
N VAL A 267 -19.82 -11.25 -6.16
CA VAL A 267 -19.88 -10.13 -5.22
C VAL A 267 -21.26 -9.50 -5.29
N GLN A 268 -21.95 -9.45 -4.16
CA GLN A 268 -23.22 -8.73 -4.05
C GLN A 268 -22.93 -7.24 -3.84
N TRP A 269 -23.31 -6.41 -4.81
CA TRP A 269 -23.01 -4.98 -4.82
C TRP A 269 -24.16 -4.12 -4.30
N PHE A 270 -23.82 -3.16 -3.44
CA PHE A 270 -24.71 -2.14 -2.90
C PHE A 270 -24.21 -0.77 -3.30
N LYS A 271 -25.03 0.00 -4.02
CA LYS A 271 -24.70 1.37 -4.39
C LYS A 271 -24.75 2.28 -3.17
N ILE A 272 -23.82 3.22 -3.13
CA ILE A 272 -23.74 4.27 -2.11
C ILE A 272 -23.53 5.62 -2.80
N ASP A 273 -23.68 6.71 -2.07
CA ASP A 273 -23.29 8.04 -2.55
C ASP A 273 -21.79 8.08 -2.87
N PRO A 274 -21.35 8.95 -3.80
CA PRO A 274 -19.95 9.09 -4.13
C PRO A 274 -19.11 9.35 -2.88
N ALA A 275 -18.15 8.47 -2.63
CA ALA A 275 -17.29 8.52 -1.44
C ALA A 275 -15.90 8.00 -1.73
N TYR A 276 -14.96 8.41 -0.90
CA TYR A 276 -13.67 7.76 -0.74
C TYR A 276 -13.22 7.87 0.72
N PHE A 277 -12.68 6.79 1.24
CA PHE A 277 -12.00 6.73 2.54
C PHE A 277 -10.77 5.83 2.44
N PHE A 278 -9.74 6.14 3.20
CA PHE A 278 -8.55 5.32 3.27
C PHE A 278 -8.74 4.13 4.22
N HIS A 279 -9.42 4.33 5.35
CA HIS A 279 -9.52 3.30 6.38
C HIS A 279 -10.93 3.18 6.96
N THR A 280 -11.30 1.95 7.26
CA THR A 280 -12.51 1.62 8.03
C THR A 280 -12.17 1.55 9.52
N ILE A 281 -13.15 1.83 10.37
CA ILE A 281 -13.00 1.64 11.81
C ILE A 281 -13.13 0.16 12.14
N ASN A 282 -14.21 -0.48 11.68
CA ASN A 282 -14.48 -1.90 11.88
C ASN A 282 -15.60 -2.37 10.93
N ALA A 283 -15.79 -3.71 10.85
CA ALA A 283 -16.96 -4.37 10.27
C ALA A 283 -17.32 -5.60 11.12
N TYR A 284 -18.62 -5.92 11.25
CA TYR A 284 -19.12 -7.04 12.05
C TYR A 284 -20.44 -7.58 11.50
#